data_118213b2e784b00aa1cd544407497669
#
_entry.id   118213b2e784b00aa1cd544407497669
#
_cell.length_a   1.000
_cell.length_b   1.000
_cell.length_c   1.000
_cell.angle_alpha   90.00
_cell.angle_beta   90.00
_cell.angle_gamma   90.00
#
_symmetry.space_group_name_H-M   'P 1'
#
loop_
_entity.id
_entity.type
_entity.pdbx_description
1 polymer ?
#
loop_
_entity_poly.entity_id
_entity_poly.type
_entity_poly.pdbx_seq_one_letter_code
_entity_poly.pdbx_strand_id
1 'polypeptide(L)'
;MLKPMNFLRYVLVLSPAAMLTGCTTIDWPAERAQAMTVAAAPTDETVDIVELLKTPLSREGALRIALAQSPEMRRLLALHESELNSAAMTGRLANPSFSYERLRSTEGLDIERWLSFGVLDVLTLPQRRRIAAADVEAGRARLAADIVNRLTTVRRGWVEAVAAGEKRRYAERVLASAEASAELAVRMEAAGNFNILERARQQSYQADARSRLTLARQHELESRESLVRLLGLDGDQARLLTLPARLPDLPTAPISAPDVSSTITATRIDLRLANANWRSAAAAYGLTNVTSLTEASLSLREQETRGFEVELSLPVFDVGDLQRGAARAQLRAAAAELEQTALVASSDLRVGYAAYRSTYEDAVHHRDVLVPLRKAMSEETLLRYNGMLIGVFELLSDAREQVDTVIAAIESSERFWLAEADLQASLLGRPGVER
;
A
#
# COMPACT_ATOMS: atom_id res chain seq x y z
N MET A 1 -43.47 -16.10 -52.92
CA MET A 1 -42.62 -17.27 -52.70
C MET A 1 -41.31 -16.77 -52.17
N LEU A 2 -41.07 -16.89 -50.86
CA LEU A 2 -39.86 -16.47 -50.18
C LEU A 2 -38.77 -17.53 -50.41
N LYS A 3 -37.71 -17.21 -51.12
CA LYS A 3 -36.52 -18.07 -51.19
C LYS A 3 -35.73 -17.92 -49.90
N PRO A 4 -35.39 -19.02 -49.22
CA PRO A 4 -34.68 -18.94 -47.93
C PRO A 4 -33.20 -18.67 -48.13
N MET A 5 -32.73 -17.60 -47.52
CA MET A 5 -31.53 -17.48 -46.71
C MET A 5 -30.23 -18.15 -47.17
N ASN A 6 -29.49 -17.45 -48.04
CA ASN A 6 -28.06 -17.69 -48.20
C ASN A 6 -27.18 -16.72 -47.37
N PHE A 7 -27.78 -15.83 -46.56
CA PHE A 7 -27.06 -14.91 -45.66
C PHE A 7 -26.23 -15.67 -44.59
N LEU A 8 -26.73 -16.80 -44.11
CA LEU A 8 -26.05 -17.65 -43.12
C LEU A 8 -24.76 -18.30 -43.65
N ARG A 9 -24.60 -18.43 -44.98
CA ARG A 9 -23.40 -19.06 -45.59
C ARG A 9 -22.18 -18.16 -45.59
N TYR A 10 -22.32 -16.84 -45.66
CA TYR A 10 -21.20 -15.91 -45.64
C TYR A 10 -20.74 -15.51 -44.23
N VAL A 11 -21.64 -15.54 -43.21
CA VAL A 11 -21.28 -15.44 -41.79
C VAL A 11 -20.53 -16.69 -41.30
N LEU A 12 -20.72 -17.83 -41.95
CA LEU A 12 -20.10 -19.13 -41.56
C LEU A 12 -18.69 -19.34 -42.15
N VAL A 13 -18.22 -18.50 -43.09
CA VAL A 13 -16.89 -18.64 -43.72
C VAL A 13 -15.79 -17.85 -42.99
N LEU A 14 -16.15 -16.94 -42.06
CA LEU A 14 -15.17 -16.46 -41.10
C LEU A 14 -14.89 -17.61 -40.12
N SER A 15 -13.85 -18.37 -40.46
CA SER A 15 -13.42 -19.58 -39.77
C SER A 15 -13.50 -19.41 -38.25
N PRO A 16 -14.23 -20.25 -37.50
CA PRO A 16 -14.25 -20.19 -36.01
C PRO A 16 -12.86 -20.31 -35.38
N ALA A 17 -11.88 -20.82 -36.11
CA ALA A 17 -10.48 -20.88 -35.67
C ALA A 17 -9.82 -19.49 -35.53
N ALA A 18 -10.24 -18.48 -36.30
CA ALA A 18 -9.74 -17.09 -36.16
C ALA A 18 -10.39 -16.35 -34.99
N MET A 19 -11.57 -16.76 -34.54
CA MET A 19 -12.26 -16.17 -33.40
C MET A 19 -11.75 -16.68 -32.03
N LEU A 20 -11.13 -17.86 -31.98
CA LEU A 20 -10.65 -18.47 -30.73
C LEU A 20 -9.28 -17.99 -30.28
N THR A 21 -8.48 -17.32 -31.12
CA THR A 21 -7.14 -16.82 -30.76
C THR A 21 -7.16 -15.37 -30.20
N GLY A 22 -8.33 -14.79 -29.99
CA GLY A 22 -8.50 -13.36 -29.65
C GLY A 22 -8.83 -13.03 -28.19
N CYS A 23 -9.09 -14.01 -27.35
CA CYS A 23 -9.48 -13.72 -25.97
C CYS A 23 -8.26 -13.67 -25.05
N THR A 24 -7.65 -12.50 -24.91
CA THR A 24 -6.87 -12.19 -23.70
C THR A 24 -7.85 -12.14 -22.54
N THR A 25 -8.02 -13.25 -21.84
CA THR A 25 -8.72 -13.30 -20.55
C THR A 25 -7.72 -13.00 -19.47
N ILE A 26 -8.08 -12.14 -18.54
CA ILE A 26 -7.30 -11.94 -17.32
C ILE A 26 -7.66 -13.11 -16.38
N ASP A 27 -6.67 -13.92 -16.04
CA ASP A 27 -6.81 -14.93 -14.98
C ASP A 27 -6.57 -14.25 -13.63
N TRP A 28 -7.62 -13.68 -13.06
CA TRP A 28 -7.54 -12.92 -11.83
C TRP A 28 -6.93 -13.70 -10.64
N PRO A 29 -7.26 -14.97 -10.38
CA PRO A 29 -6.57 -15.76 -9.37
C PRO A 29 -5.05 -15.83 -9.56
N ALA A 30 -4.56 -16.05 -10.77
CA ALA A 30 -3.13 -16.07 -11.09
C ALA A 30 -2.48 -14.70 -10.93
N GLU A 31 -3.12 -13.63 -11.39
CA GLU A 31 -2.67 -12.24 -11.25
C GLU A 31 -2.53 -11.84 -9.77
N ARG A 32 -3.54 -12.16 -8.97
CA ARG A 32 -3.52 -11.95 -7.53
C ARG A 32 -2.37 -12.70 -6.86
N ALA A 33 -2.21 -14.00 -7.16
CA ALA A 33 -1.15 -14.82 -6.59
C ALA A 33 0.24 -14.27 -6.93
N GLN A 34 0.45 -13.85 -8.18
CA GLN A 34 1.71 -13.23 -8.62
C GLN A 34 1.98 -11.91 -7.88
N ALA A 35 0.98 -11.03 -7.74
CA ALA A 35 1.12 -9.77 -7.02
C ALA A 35 1.45 -9.99 -5.54
N MET A 36 0.81 -10.96 -4.89
CA MET A 36 1.11 -11.36 -3.50
C MET A 36 2.56 -11.85 -3.36
N THR A 37 3.05 -12.66 -4.30
CA THR A 37 4.44 -13.13 -4.30
C THR A 37 5.43 -11.98 -4.46
N VAL A 38 5.18 -11.05 -5.39
CA VAL A 38 6.02 -9.85 -5.60
C VAL A 38 6.02 -8.94 -4.37
N ALA A 39 4.88 -8.81 -3.68
CA ALA A 39 4.73 -8.04 -2.45
C ALA A 39 5.30 -8.74 -1.21
N ALA A 40 5.89 -9.94 -1.34
CA ALA A 40 6.34 -10.78 -0.22
C ALA A 40 5.24 -10.94 0.85
N ALA A 41 4.00 -11.10 0.41
CA ALA A 41 2.84 -11.29 1.27
C ALA A 41 2.77 -12.73 1.80
N PRO A 42 2.24 -12.98 3.00
CA PRO A 42 1.95 -14.34 3.47
C PRO A 42 0.98 -15.05 2.54
N THR A 43 1.27 -16.31 2.16
CA THR A 43 0.55 -17.07 1.13
C THR A 43 -0.46 -18.08 1.65
N ASP A 44 -0.77 -18.10 2.95
CA ASP A 44 -1.72 -19.06 3.52
C ASP A 44 -3.15 -18.79 3.05
N GLU A 45 -3.76 -19.76 2.37
CA GLU A 45 -5.09 -19.67 1.78
C GLU A 45 -6.23 -19.75 2.80
N THR A 46 -6.02 -20.38 3.96
CA THR A 46 -7.07 -20.54 5.00
C THR A 46 -6.57 -20.06 6.35
N VAL A 47 -7.01 -18.88 6.75
CA VAL A 47 -6.66 -18.30 8.05
C VAL A 47 -7.85 -18.45 9.00
N ASP A 48 -7.68 -19.22 10.07
CA ASP A 48 -8.62 -19.19 11.19
C ASP A 48 -8.29 -17.98 12.09
N ILE A 49 -9.07 -16.93 11.90
CA ILE A 49 -8.89 -15.65 12.59
C ILE A 49 -9.11 -15.82 14.09
N VAL A 50 -10.11 -16.60 14.49
CA VAL A 50 -10.42 -16.83 15.89
C VAL A 50 -9.26 -17.55 16.58
N GLU A 51 -8.63 -18.51 15.89
CA GLU A 51 -7.45 -19.20 16.42
C GLU A 51 -6.27 -18.25 16.62
N LEU A 52 -6.00 -17.36 15.65
CA LEU A 52 -4.94 -16.35 15.77
C LEU A 52 -5.18 -15.34 16.90
N LEU A 53 -6.44 -15.06 17.25
CA LEU A 53 -6.79 -14.13 18.32
C LEU A 53 -6.80 -14.75 19.72
N LYS A 54 -6.66 -16.08 19.85
CA LYS A 54 -6.55 -16.75 21.18
C LYS A 54 -5.24 -16.46 21.89
N THR A 55 -4.20 -16.12 21.15
CA THR A 55 -2.88 -15.76 21.67
C THR A 55 -2.57 -14.29 21.37
N PRO A 56 -1.61 -13.67 22.08
CA PRO A 56 -1.18 -12.32 21.72
C PRO A 56 -0.78 -12.23 20.24
N LEU A 57 -1.46 -11.36 19.50
CA LEU A 57 -1.35 -11.28 18.05
C LEU A 57 0.07 -10.90 17.62
N SER A 58 0.72 -11.80 16.89
CA SER A 58 2.03 -11.53 16.30
C SER A 58 1.93 -10.58 15.09
N ARG A 59 3.07 -10.00 14.68
CA ARG A 59 3.15 -9.13 13.47
C ARG A 59 2.72 -9.90 12.22
N GLU A 60 3.16 -11.15 12.05
CA GLU A 60 2.75 -12.01 10.94
C GLU A 60 1.25 -12.36 11.00
N GLY A 61 0.74 -12.64 12.20
CA GLY A 61 -0.69 -12.88 12.39
C GLY A 61 -1.54 -11.68 11.97
N ALA A 62 -1.11 -10.46 12.29
CA ALA A 62 -1.79 -9.25 11.88
C ALA A 62 -1.83 -9.10 10.34
N LEU A 63 -0.74 -9.41 9.64
CA LEU A 63 -0.70 -9.38 8.18
C LEU A 63 -1.65 -10.42 7.56
N ARG A 64 -1.67 -11.66 8.10
CA ARG A 64 -2.58 -12.72 7.62
C ARG A 64 -4.04 -12.33 7.80
N ILE A 65 -4.43 -11.80 8.96
CA ILE A 65 -5.80 -11.33 9.21
C ILE A 65 -6.17 -10.20 8.23
N ALA A 66 -5.30 -9.20 8.05
CA ALA A 66 -5.56 -8.08 7.14
C ALA A 66 -5.75 -8.54 5.69
N LEU A 67 -4.95 -9.50 5.22
CA LEU A 67 -5.09 -10.08 3.88
C LEU A 67 -6.38 -10.90 3.71
N ALA A 68 -6.81 -11.60 4.77
CA ALA A 68 -7.97 -12.49 4.72
C ALA A 68 -9.31 -11.73 4.75
N GLN A 69 -9.44 -10.72 5.63
CA GLN A 69 -10.76 -10.13 5.88
C GLN A 69 -10.85 -8.60 5.82
N SER A 70 -9.73 -7.85 5.69
CA SER A 70 -9.80 -6.38 5.66
C SER A 70 -10.69 -5.89 4.50
N PRO A 71 -11.74 -5.09 4.78
CA PRO A 71 -12.60 -4.53 3.73
C PRO A 71 -11.82 -3.65 2.74
N GLU A 72 -10.80 -2.94 3.21
CA GLU A 72 -9.94 -2.13 2.35
C GLU A 72 -9.10 -3.00 1.40
N MET A 73 -8.57 -4.14 1.86
CA MET A 73 -7.86 -5.07 0.99
C MET A 73 -8.80 -5.64 -0.07
N ARG A 74 -10.02 -6.04 0.30
CA ARG A 74 -11.03 -6.52 -0.66
C ARG A 74 -11.39 -5.46 -1.69
N ARG A 75 -11.58 -4.20 -1.25
CA ARG A 75 -11.85 -3.07 -2.15
C ARG A 75 -10.69 -2.83 -3.10
N LEU A 76 -9.45 -2.82 -2.60
CA LEU A 76 -8.23 -2.66 -3.40
C LEU A 76 -8.15 -3.73 -4.49
N LEU A 77 -8.31 -4.99 -4.13
CA LEU A 77 -8.26 -6.12 -5.07
C LEU A 77 -9.35 -5.99 -6.15
N ALA A 78 -10.59 -5.64 -5.79
CA ALA A 78 -11.69 -5.47 -6.74
C ALA A 78 -11.46 -4.29 -7.71
N LEU A 79 -10.87 -3.18 -7.24
CA LEU A 79 -10.54 -2.05 -8.10
C LEU A 79 -9.46 -2.41 -9.12
N HIS A 80 -8.42 -3.12 -8.70
CA HIS A 80 -7.36 -3.56 -9.62
C HIS A 80 -7.84 -4.64 -10.60
N GLU A 81 -8.75 -5.53 -10.19
CA GLU A 81 -9.40 -6.46 -11.11
C GLU A 81 -10.15 -5.70 -12.22
N SER A 82 -10.90 -4.66 -11.87
CA SER A 82 -11.56 -3.79 -12.83
C SER A 82 -10.58 -3.08 -13.74
N GLU A 83 -9.48 -2.54 -13.19
CA GLU A 83 -8.43 -1.85 -13.95
C GLU A 83 -7.75 -2.77 -14.96
N LEU A 84 -7.35 -3.97 -14.55
CA LEU A 84 -6.70 -4.95 -15.44
C LEU A 84 -7.63 -5.41 -16.57
N ASN A 85 -8.90 -5.66 -16.27
CA ASN A 85 -9.88 -5.99 -17.29
C ASN A 85 -10.08 -4.83 -18.29
N SER A 86 -10.15 -3.59 -17.81
CA SER A 86 -10.26 -2.40 -18.65
C SER A 86 -9.05 -2.21 -19.56
N ALA A 87 -7.83 -2.41 -19.01
CA ALA A 87 -6.60 -2.36 -19.78
C ALA A 87 -6.57 -3.43 -20.87
N ALA A 88 -6.97 -4.66 -20.56
CA ALA A 88 -7.03 -5.76 -21.52
C ALA A 88 -8.05 -5.53 -22.66
N MET A 89 -9.15 -4.80 -22.40
CA MET A 89 -10.17 -4.47 -23.40
C MET A 89 -9.61 -3.69 -24.59
N THR A 90 -8.62 -2.82 -24.37
CA THR A 90 -7.95 -2.05 -25.45
C THR A 90 -7.36 -2.97 -26.52
N GLY A 91 -6.89 -4.16 -26.14
CA GLY A 91 -6.31 -5.14 -27.05
C GLY A 91 -7.32 -6.02 -27.79
N ARG A 92 -8.64 -5.82 -27.60
CA ARG A 92 -9.69 -6.60 -28.25
C ARG A 92 -10.21 -5.89 -29.51
N LEU A 93 -10.72 -6.67 -30.43
CA LEU A 93 -11.48 -6.13 -31.56
C LEU A 93 -12.81 -5.59 -31.09
N ALA A 94 -13.25 -4.47 -31.65
CA ALA A 94 -14.62 -4.01 -31.50
C ALA A 94 -15.60 -5.04 -32.11
N ASN A 95 -16.72 -5.23 -31.46
CA ASN A 95 -17.76 -6.10 -32.00
C ASN A 95 -18.32 -5.51 -33.30
N PRO A 96 -18.60 -6.35 -34.33
CA PRO A 96 -19.32 -5.88 -35.49
C PRO A 96 -20.73 -5.40 -35.09
N SER A 97 -21.20 -4.34 -35.72
CA SER A 97 -22.56 -3.88 -35.52
C SER A 97 -23.49 -4.41 -36.60
N PHE A 98 -24.63 -4.95 -36.21
CA PHE A 98 -25.67 -5.38 -37.12
C PHE A 98 -26.87 -4.43 -37.00
N SER A 99 -27.27 -3.85 -38.10
CA SER A 99 -28.42 -2.97 -38.20
C SER A 99 -29.50 -3.61 -39.05
N TYR A 100 -30.75 -3.53 -38.59
CA TYR A 100 -31.94 -3.97 -39.27
C TYR A 100 -32.93 -2.79 -39.31
N GLU A 101 -33.26 -2.34 -40.50
CA GLU A 101 -34.22 -1.29 -40.70
C GLU A 101 -35.41 -1.81 -41.52
N ARG A 102 -36.63 -1.45 -41.10
CA ARG A 102 -37.86 -1.80 -41.77
C ARG A 102 -38.70 -0.52 -41.98
N LEU A 103 -38.69 -0.05 -43.17
CA LEU A 103 -39.44 1.13 -43.60
C LEU A 103 -40.69 0.70 -44.37
N ARG A 104 -41.83 1.36 -44.10
CA ARG A 104 -43.06 1.19 -44.86
C ARG A 104 -43.34 2.51 -45.55
N SER A 105 -43.23 2.49 -46.87
CA SER A 105 -43.59 3.62 -47.74
C SER A 105 -44.87 3.36 -48.51
N THR A 106 -45.33 4.34 -49.28
CA THR A 106 -46.47 4.20 -50.17
C THR A 106 -46.21 3.22 -51.32
N GLU A 107 -44.95 2.92 -51.61
CA GLU A 107 -44.53 2.00 -52.67
C GLU A 107 -44.28 0.56 -52.19
N GLY A 108 -44.31 0.33 -50.88
CA GLY A 108 -44.14 -1.02 -50.33
C GLY A 108 -43.37 -1.07 -49.01
N LEU A 109 -42.93 -2.28 -48.69
CA LEU A 109 -42.14 -2.61 -47.49
C LEU A 109 -40.68 -2.72 -47.90
N ASP A 110 -39.87 -1.84 -47.39
CA ASP A 110 -38.41 -1.85 -47.58
C ASP A 110 -37.74 -2.43 -46.33
N ILE A 111 -36.84 -3.39 -46.53
CA ILE A 111 -36.10 -4.06 -45.44
C ILE A 111 -34.64 -3.94 -45.76
N GLU A 112 -33.90 -3.20 -44.92
CA GLU A 112 -32.47 -3.03 -45.03
C GLU A 112 -31.77 -3.79 -43.89
N ARG A 113 -30.66 -4.41 -44.22
CA ARG A 113 -29.80 -5.10 -43.29
C ARG A 113 -28.37 -4.76 -43.60
N TRP A 114 -27.61 -4.32 -42.59
CA TRP A 114 -26.19 -4.12 -42.80
C TRP A 114 -25.39 -4.60 -41.59
N LEU A 115 -24.20 -5.12 -41.91
CA LEU A 115 -23.18 -5.53 -40.97
C LEU A 115 -21.95 -4.65 -41.18
N SER A 116 -21.55 -3.89 -40.15
CA SER A 116 -20.40 -2.99 -40.26
C SER A 116 -19.31 -3.37 -39.26
N PHE A 117 -18.07 -3.17 -39.66
CA PHE A 117 -16.89 -3.35 -38.82
C PHE A 117 -15.78 -2.37 -39.19
N GLY A 118 -14.98 -1.96 -38.20
CA GLY A 118 -13.85 -1.05 -38.40
C GLY A 118 -12.67 -1.78 -39.06
N VAL A 119 -12.28 -1.39 -40.24
CA VAL A 119 -11.11 -1.97 -40.93
C VAL A 119 -9.83 -1.58 -40.21
N LEU A 120 -9.73 -0.34 -39.74
CA LEU A 120 -8.57 0.14 -38.97
C LEU A 120 -8.43 -0.59 -37.66
N ASP A 121 -9.51 -1.01 -37.03
CA ASP A 121 -9.46 -1.82 -35.78
C ASP A 121 -8.72 -3.14 -35.99
N VAL A 122 -8.91 -3.76 -37.16
CA VAL A 122 -8.20 -5.00 -37.52
C VAL A 122 -6.74 -4.72 -37.85
N LEU A 123 -6.46 -3.69 -38.62
CA LEU A 123 -5.09 -3.33 -39.06
C LEU A 123 -4.23 -2.86 -37.86
N THR A 124 -4.83 -2.13 -36.93
CA THR A 124 -4.14 -1.59 -35.74
C THR A 124 -4.12 -2.55 -34.55
N LEU A 125 -4.81 -3.70 -34.65
CA LEU A 125 -4.89 -4.68 -33.57
C LEU A 125 -3.53 -5.10 -32.96
N PRO A 126 -2.46 -5.37 -33.75
CA PRO A 126 -1.16 -5.70 -33.17
C PRO A 126 -0.59 -4.58 -32.29
N GLN A 127 -0.79 -3.32 -32.68
CA GLN A 127 -0.33 -2.16 -31.91
C GLN A 127 -1.19 -1.98 -30.63
N ARG A 128 -2.51 -2.07 -30.75
CA ARG A 128 -3.44 -2.03 -29.62
C ARG A 128 -3.16 -3.14 -28.59
N ARG A 129 -2.79 -4.34 -29.04
CA ARG A 129 -2.35 -5.44 -28.16
C ARG A 129 -1.06 -5.11 -27.41
N ARG A 130 -0.12 -4.40 -28.05
CA ARG A 130 1.11 -3.94 -27.36
C ARG A 130 0.81 -2.91 -26.28
N ILE A 131 -0.10 -1.96 -26.55
CA ILE A 131 -0.57 -0.99 -25.56
C ILE A 131 -1.23 -1.73 -24.40
N ALA A 132 -2.22 -2.59 -24.68
CA ALA A 132 -2.92 -3.36 -23.64
C ALA A 132 -1.98 -4.22 -22.79
N ALA A 133 -0.99 -4.86 -23.42
CA ALA A 133 0.00 -5.65 -22.69
C ALA A 133 0.87 -4.79 -21.74
N ALA A 134 1.25 -3.58 -22.17
CA ALA A 134 1.99 -2.64 -21.33
C ALA A 134 1.12 -2.08 -20.20
N ASP A 135 -0.14 -1.76 -20.48
CA ASP A 135 -1.10 -1.27 -19.47
C ASP A 135 -1.44 -2.33 -18.44
N VAL A 136 -1.59 -3.60 -18.85
CA VAL A 136 -1.77 -4.73 -17.93
C VAL A 136 -0.53 -4.91 -17.04
N GLU A 137 0.68 -4.82 -17.59
CA GLU A 137 1.91 -4.88 -16.79
C GLU A 137 2.03 -3.70 -15.82
N ALA A 138 1.62 -2.49 -16.22
CA ALA A 138 1.52 -1.34 -15.32
C ALA A 138 0.49 -1.59 -14.21
N GLY A 139 -0.68 -2.13 -14.52
CA GLY A 139 -1.71 -2.49 -13.54
C GLY A 139 -1.23 -3.55 -12.55
N ARG A 140 -0.47 -4.56 -13.01
CA ARG A 140 0.18 -5.56 -12.12
C ARG A 140 1.16 -4.92 -11.16
N ALA A 141 2.00 -4.01 -11.66
CA ALA A 141 2.95 -3.30 -10.83
C ALA A 141 2.25 -2.42 -9.79
N ARG A 142 1.17 -1.71 -10.16
CA ARG A 142 0.34 -0.93 -9.22
C ARG A 142 -0.29 -1.83 -8.15
N LEU A 143 -0.91 -2.94 -8.55
CA LEU A 143 -1.48 -3.90 -7.60
C LEU A 143 -0.44 -4.36 -6.57
N ALA A 144 0.75 -4.76 -7.02
CA ALA A 144 1.82 -5.18 -6.13
C ALA A 144 2.27 -4.03 -5.19
N ALA A 145 2.41 -2.80 -5.71
CA ALA A 145 2.75 -1.62 -4.93
C ALA A 145 1.73 -1.32 -3.84
N ASP A 146 0.45 -1.39 -4.17
CA ASP A 146 -0.63 -1.11 -3.22
C ASP A 146 -0.76 -2.20 -2.15
N ILE A 147 -0.50 -3.46 -2.50
CA ILE A 147 -0.39 -4.54 -1.51
C ILE A 147 0.78 -4.26 -0.55
N VAL A 148 1.97 -3.90 -1.05
CA VAL A 148 3.13 -3.53 -0.20
C VAL A 148 2.78 -2.38 0.71
N ASN A 149 2.15 -1.32 0.19
CA ASN A 149 1.71 -0.17 0.98
C ASN A 149 0.75 -0.58 2.10
N ARG A 150 -0.22 -1.42 1.77
CA ARG A 150 -1.20 -1.91 2.76
C ARG A 150 -0.56 -2.74 3.85
N LEU A 151 0.31 -3.69 3.48
CA LEU A 151 1.04 -4.52 4.43
C LEU A 151 1.96 -3.68 5.33
N THR A 152 2.62 -2.68 4.77
CA THR A 152 3.46 -1.74 5.55
C THR A 152 2.62 -0.95 6.54
N THR A 153 1.45 -0.46 6.15
CA THR A 153 0.53 0.25 7.04
C THR A 153 0.07 -0.66 8.19
N VAL A 154 -0.22 -1.93 7.93
CA VAL A 154 -0.59 -2.91 8.98
C VAL A 154 0.59 -3.18 9.91
N ARG A 155 1.81 -3.36 9.39
CA ARG A 155 3.02 -3.53 10.22
C ARG A 155 3.24 -2.35 11.16
N ARG A 156 3.14 -1.12 10.63
CA ARG A 156 3.29 0.11 11.42
C ARG A 156 2.21 0.20 12.49
N GLY A 157 0.93 0.00 12.13
CA GLY A 157 -0.18 0.04 13.09
C GLY A 157 -0.06 -1.01 14.19
N TRP A 158 0.50 -2.19 13.89
CA TRP A 158 0.79 -3.19 14.92
C TRP A 158 1.90 -2.73 15.87
N VAL A 159 3.00 -2.18 15.35
CA VAL A 159 4.11 -1.64 16.16
C VAL A 159 3.62 -0.52 17.07
N GLU A 160 2.88 0.44 16.54
CA GLU A 160 2.31 1.57 17.25
C GLU A 160 1.35 1.11 18.37
N ALA A 161 0.47 0.13 18.09
CA ALA A 161 -0.47 -0.39 19.08
C ALA A 161 0.22 -1.15 20.23
N VAL A 162 1.27 -1.94 19.92
CA VAL A 162 2.05 -2.64 20.96
C VAL A 162 2.84 -1.63 21.80
N ALA A 163 3.53 -0.67 21.18
CA ALA A 163 4.28 0.37 21.88
C ALA A 163 3.39 1.25 22.77
N ALA A 164 2.22 1.64 22.29
CA ALA A 164 1.25 2.40 23.08
C ALA A 164 0.78 1.64 24.32
N GLY A 165 0.51 0.34 24.18
CA GLY A 165 0.18 -0.53 25.31
C GLY A 165 1.32 -0.66 26.32
N GLU A 166 2.56 -0.73 25.86
CA GLU A 166 3.76 -0.77 26.71
C GLU A 166 3.94 0.55 27.47
N LYS A 167 3.84 1.70 26.79
CA LYS A 167 3.90 3.04 27.38
C LYS A 167 2.81 3.25 28.45
N ARG A 168 1.57 2.83 28.19
CA ARG A 168 0.48 2.92 29.18
C ARG A 168 0.79 2.10 30.44
N ARG A 169 1.21 0.83 30.30
CA ARG A 169 1.57 -0.02 31.45
C ARG A 169 2.72 0.58 32.25
N TYR A 170 3.67 1.22 31.58
CA TYR A 170 4.74 1.91 32.24
C TYR A 170 4.24 3.18 32.98
N ALA A 171 3.38 3.98 32.34
CA ALA A 171 2.77 5.17 32.97
C ALA A 171 1.92 4.81 34.22
N GLU A 172 1.27 3.63 34.27
CA GLU A 172 0.58 3.14 35.47
C GLU A 172 1.54 2.90 36.62
N ARG A 173 2.68 2.27 36.35
CA ARG A 173 3.73 2.05 37.38
C ARG A 173 4.33 3.36 37.87
N VAL A 174 4.54 4.31 36.96
CA VAL A 174 5.03 5.66 37.30
C VAL A 174 4.03 6.40 38.20
N LEU A 175 2.74 6.35 37.88
CA LEU A 175 1.71 6.98 38.72
C LEU A 175 1.67 6.32 40.11
N ALA A 176 1.70 5.01 40.22
CA ALA A 176 1.72 4.33 41.52
C ALA A 176 2.93 4.76 42.37
N SER A 177 4.13 4.89 41.76
CA SER A 177 5.31 5.41 42.45
C SER A 177 5.18 6.87 42.86
N ALA A 178 4.59 7.72 42.01
CA ALA A 178 4.37 9.12 42.28
C ALA A 178 3.33 9.33 43.39
N GLU A 179 2.30 8.50 43.48
CA GLU A 179 1.30 8.51 44.56
C GLU A 179 1.94 8.14 45.92
N ALA A 180 2.78 7.11 45.96
CA ALA A 180 3.51 6.74 47.15
C ALA A 180 4.49 7.86 47.60
N SER A 181 5.16 8.51 46.63
CA SER A 181 6.06 9.64 46.92
C SER A 181 5.33 10.87 47.45
N ALA A 182 4.15 11.19 46.92
CA ALA A 182 3.32 12.30 47.40
C ALA A 182 2.77 12.03 48.81
N GLU A 183 2.34 10.80 49.08
CA GLU A 183 1.88 10.40 50.43
C GLU A 183 3.02 10.48 51.46
N LEU A 184 4.22 10.01 51.09
CA LEU A 184 5.41 10.12 51.94
C LEU A 184 5.71 11.61 52.24
N ALA A 185 5.64 12.48 51.23
CA ALA A 185 5.88 13.92 51.41
C ALA A 185 4.91 14.59 52.39
N VAL A 186 3.62 14.20 52.38
CA VAL A 186 2.63 14.69 53.33
C VAL A 186 2.99 14.23 54.76
N ARG A 187 3.38 12.96 54.95
CA ARG A 187 3.79 12.45 56.29
C ARG A 187 5.08 13.10 56.79
N MET A 188 6.04 13.38 55.91
CA MET A 188 7.30 14.02 56.24
C MET A 188 7.10 15.52 56.64
N GLU A 189 6.19 16.21 55.96
CA GLU A 189 5.82 17.58 56.37
C GLU A 189 5.15 17.59 57.75
N ALA A 190 4.21 16.68 57.97
CA ALA A 190 3.55 16.58 59.30
C ALA A 190 4.55 16.26 60.43
N ALA A 191 5.65 15.56 60.12
CA ALA A 191 6.75 15.29 61.06
C ALA A 191 7.79 16.43 61.14
N GLY A 192 7.62 17.53 60.39
CA GLY A 192 8.53 18.67 60.34
C GLY A 192 9.82 18.45 59.54
N ASN A 193 9.92 17.33 58.81
CA ASN A 193 11.09 16.97 57.97
C ASN A 193 11.04 17.57 56.56
N PHE A 194 9.86 17.96 56.06
CA PHE A 194 9.64 18.62 54.79
C PHE A 194 8.99 20.00 55.00
N ASN A 195 9.31 20.94 54.13
CA ASN A 195 8.58 22.20 54.05
C ASN A 195 7.43 22.12 53.01
N ILE A 196 6.58 23.15 52.97
CA ILE A 196 5.42 23.21 52.08
C ILE A 196 5.84 23.11 50.61
N LEU A 197 6.99 23.70 50.21
CA LEU A 197 7.49 23.65 48.84
C LEU A 197 7.88 22.21 48.42
N GLU A 198 8.49 21.50 49.30
CA GLU A 198 8.92 20.10 49.12
C GLU A 198 7.70 19.18 48.91
N ARG A 199 6.68 19.30 49.76
CA ARG A 199 5.41 18.62 49.55
C ARG A 199 4.79 18.97 48.22
N ALA A 200 4.68 20.29 47.92
CA ALA A 200 4.07 20.74 46.69
C ALA A 200 4.75 20.22 45.43
N ARG A 201 6.08 20.06 45.44
CA ARG A 201 6.84 19.44 44.33
C ARG A 201 6.44 17.98 44.11
N GLN A 202 6.23 17.18 45.16
CA GLN A 202 5.81 15.77 45.03
C GLN A 202 4.36 15.68 44.56
N GLN A 203 3.47 16.55 45.07
CA GLN A 203 2.09 16.60 44.59
C GLN A 203 2.01 17.05 43.10
N SER A 204 2.85 18.01 42.66
CA SER A 204 2.95 18.38 41.26
C SER A 204 3.38 17.19 40.40
N TYR A 205 4.41 16.44 40.82
CA TYR A 205 4.83 15.24 40.09
C TYR A 205 3.74 14.17 40.00
N GLN A 206 2.98 13.95 41.07
CA GLN A 206 1.82 13.05 41.04
C GLN A 206 0.76 13.53 40.06
N ALA A 207 0.46 14.83 40.02
CA ALA A 207 -0.50 15.41 39.08
C ALA A 207 -0.04 15.23 37.62
N ASP A 208 1.25 15.47 37.35
CA ASP A 208 1.85 15.26 36.03
C ASP A 208 1.81 13.78 35.62
N ALA A 209 2.14 12.86 36.52
CA ALA A 209 2.08 11.41 36.26
C ALA A 209 0.65 10.96 35.94
N ARG A 210 -0.36 11.51 36.66
CA ARG A 210 -1.78 11.23 36.34
C ARG A 210 -2.19 11.76 34.98
N SER A 211 -1.76 12.96 34.62
CA SER A 211 -2.00 13.52 33.28
C SER A 211 -1.36 12.65 32.18
N ARG A 212 -0.09 12.27 32.35
CA ARG A 212 0.62 11.38 31.41
C ARG A 212 -0.08 10.03 31.24
N LEU A 213 -0.59 9.42 32.32
CA LEU A 213 -1.36 8.19 32.23
C LEU A 213 -2.66 8.37 31.45
N THR A 214 -3.37 9.49 31.66
CA THR A 214 -4.60 9.79 30.92
C THR A 214 -4.32 9.85 29.41
N LEU A 215 -3.27 10.57 28.99
CA LEU A 215 -2.84 10.64 27.58
C LEU A 215 -2.40 9.29 27.04
N ALA A 216 -1.65 8.51 27.85
CA ALA A 216 -1.20 7.17 27.40
C ALA A 216 -2.38 6.21 27.20
N ARG A 217 -3.43 6.28 28.03
CA ARG A 217 -4.66 5.49 27.86
C ARG A 217 -5.42 5.89 26.60
N GLN A 218 -5.52 7.17 26.32
CA GLN A 218 -6.14 7.67 25.08
C GLN A 218 -5.36 7.18 23.86
N HIS A 219 -4.05 7.31 23.86
CA HIS A 219 -3.19 6.90 22.74
C HIS A 219 -3.23 5.38 22.52
N GLU A 220 -3.25 4.56 23.57
CA GLU A 220 -3.45 3.10 23.45
C GLU A 220 -4.80 2.78 22.79
N LEU A 221 -5.89 3.45 23.22
CA LEU A 221 -7.20 3.24 22.62
C LEU A 221 -7.20 3.62 21.14
N GLU A 222 -6.67 4.77 20.78
CA GLU A 222 -6.60 5.24 19.39
C GLU A 222 -5.79 4.30 18.49
N SER A 223 -4.61 3.89 18.96
CA SER A 223 -3.72 2.98 18.22
C SER A 223 -4.34 1.58 18.08
N ARG A 224 -4.98 1.07 19.13
CA ARG A 224 -5.70 -0.20 19.10
C ARG A 224 -6.88 -0.16 18.12
N GLU A 225 -7.72 0.87 18.17
CA GLU A 225 -8.85 1.02 17.27
C GLU A 225 -8.40 1.25 15.82
N SER A 226 -7.28 1.92 15.61
CA SER A 226 -6.66 2.03 14.30
C SER A 226 -6.26 0.64 13.76
N LEU A 227 -5.61 -0.18 14.58
CA LEU A 227 -5.24 -1.55 14.21
C LEU A 227 -6.49 -2.41 13.95
N VAL A 228 -7.54 -2.34 14.76
CA VAL A 228 -8.82 -3.05 14.56
C VAL A 228 -9.40 -2.72 13.17
N ARG A 229 -9.42 -1.43 12.78
CA ARG A 229 -9.87 -1.01 11.46
C ARG A 229 -8.96 -1.53 10.33
N LEU A 230 -7.65 -1.49 10.52
CA LEU A 230 -6.68 -1.99 9.53
C LEU A 230 -6.84 -3.49 9.28
N LEU A 231 -7.11 -4.25 10.33
CA LEU A 231 -7.34 -5.69 10.26
C LEU A 231 -8.75 -6.04 9.77
N GLY A 232 -9.72 -5.12 9.90
CA GLY A 232 -11.13 -5.35 9.55
C GLY A 232 -11.83 -6.27 10.54
N LEU A 233 -11.45 -6.22 11.83
CA LEU A 233 -12.08 -7.00 12.88
C LEU A 233 -13.47 -6.45 13.21
N ASP A 234 -14.46 -7.34 13.34
CA ASP A 234 -15.78 -6.99 13.87
C ASP A 234 -15.76 -6.80 15.39
N GLY A 235 -16.91 -6.38 15.98
CA GLY A 235 -16.99 -6.05 17.39
C GLY A 235 -16.65 -7.22 18.34
N ASP A 236 -16.96 -8.47 17.96
CA ASP A 236 -16.66 -9.65 18.78
C ASP A 236 -15.19 -10.05 18.65
N GLN A 237 -14.65 -10.04 17.43
CA GLN A 237 -13.23 -10.27 17.18
C GLN A 237 -12.34 -9.19 17.80
N ALA A 238 -12.76 -7.92 17.77
CA ALA A 238 -12.03 -6.81 18.40
C ALA A 238 -11.91 -6.98 19.93
N ARG A 239 -12.90 -7.59 20.59
CA ARG A 239 -12.81 -7.91 22.02
C ARG A 239 -11.80 -9.01 22.32
N LEU A 240 -11.64 -9.98 21.41
CA LEU A 240 -10.67 -11.06 21.54
C LEU A 240 -9.23 -10.62 21.26
N LEU A 241 -9.05 -9.48 20.57
CA LEU A 241 -7.73 -8.99 20.22
C LEU A 241 -6.89 -8.74 21.47
N THR A 242 -5.84 -9.50 21.64
CA THR A 242 -4.79 -9.26 22.63
C THR A 242 -3.47 -8.96 21.91
N LEU A 243 -2.69 -8.04 22.46
CA LEU A 243 -1.39 -7.65 21.92
C LEU A 243 -0.27 -8.07 22.87
N PRO A 244 0.96 -8.31 22.38
CA PRO A 244 2.13 -8.57 23.21
C PRO A 244 2.34 -7.46 24.24
N ALA A 245 2.91 -7.83 25.37
CA ALA A 245 3.19 -6.87 26.45
C ALA A 245 4.31 -5.87 26.07
N ARG A 246 5.19 -6.20 25.15
CA ARG A 246 6.28 -5.34 24.68
C ARG A 246 6.58 -5.62 23.20
N LEU A 247 7.28 -4.70 22.57
CA LEU A 247 7.83 -4.90 21.24
C LEU A 247 8.81 -6.08 21.24
N PRO A 248 9.03 -6.76 20.09
CA PRO A 248 10.04 -7.80 19.96
C PRO A 248 11.43 -7.29 20.32
N ASP A 249 12.29 -8.18 20.79
CA ASP A 249 13.68 -7.84 21.02
C ASP A 249 14.37 -7.41 19.72
N LEU A 250 15.33 -6.48 19.83
CA LEU A 250 16.10 -6.03 18.68
C LEU A 250 16.90 -7.20 18.09
N PRO A 251 17.09 -7.26 16.76
CA PRO A 251 17.94 -8.26 16.14
C PRO A 251 19.37 -8.14 16.66
N THR A 252 20.09 -9.25 16.73
CA THR A 252 21.49 -9.30 17.21
C THR A 252 22.47 -8.54 16.30
N ALA A 253 22.15 -8.45 15.01
CA ALA A 253 22.89 -7.67 14.03
C ALA A 253 21.92 -6.98 13.06
N PRO A 254 22.26 -5.78 12.61
CA PRO A 254 21.44 -5.09 11.61
C PRO A 254 21.56 -5.78 10.26
N ILE A 255 20.55 -5.59 9.41
CA ILE A 255 20.58 -6.02 8.00
C ILE A 255 21.79 -5.37 7.33
N SER A 256 22.51 -6.15 6.53
CA SER A 256 23.64 -5.66 5.72
C SER A 256 23.18 -4.59 4.72
N ALA A 257 24.07 -3.66 4.39
CA ALA A 257 23.75 -2.65 3.39
C ALA A 257 23.31 -3.32 2.08
N PRO A 258 22.12 -2.97 1.55
CA PRO A 258 21.72 -3.49 0.27
C PRO A 258 22.70 -2.98 -0.80
N ASP A 259 23.08 -3.86 -1.72
CA ASP A 259 23.82 -3.41 -2.91
C ASP A 259 22.82 -2.64 -3.79
N VAL A 260 22.95 -1.31 -3.72
CA VAL A 260 22.06 -0.37 -4.43
C VAL A 260 22.07 -0.65 -5.93
N SER A 261 23.21 -1.08 -6.48
CA SER A 261 23.35 -1.33 -7.92
C SER A 261 22.61 -2.57 -8.38
N SER A 262 22.66 -3.65 -7.60
CA SER A 262 21.98 -4.92 -7.94
C SER A 262 20.49 -4.88 -7.62
N THR A 263 20.09 -4.18 -6.57
CA THR A 263 18.67 -4.09 -6.12
C THR A 263 17.84 -3.18 -7.03
N ILE A 264 18.44 -2.14 -7.64
CA ILE A 264 17.75 -1.18 -8.49
C ILE A 264 17.38 -1.79 -9.86
N THR A 265 18.11 -2.79 -10.35
CA THR A 265 18.15 -3.03 -11.80
C THR A 265 17.03 -3.94 -12.35
N ALA A 266 16.31 -4.77 -11.57
CA ALA A 266 15.39 -5.73 -12.19
C ALA A 266 14.10 -6.06 -11.41
N THR A 267 14.00 -5.80 -10.12
CA THR A 267 12.91 -6.33 -9.29
C THR A 267 12.00 -5.28 -8.64
N ARG A 268 12.42 -4.02 -8.62
CA ARG A 268 11.66 -2.96 -7.96
C ARG A 268 10.33 -2.68 -8.68
N ILE A 269 9.27 -2.62 -7.90
CA ILE A 269 7.89 -2.42 -8.39
C ILE A 269 7.74 -1.04 -9.04
N ASP A 270 8.32 0.02 -8.47
CA ASP A 270 8.27 1.40 -8.97
C ASP A 270 8.91 1.53 -10.36
N LEU A 271 10.08 0.91 -10.57
CA LEU A 271 10.75 0.90 -11.87
C LEU A 271 10.00 0.07 -12.92
N ARG A 272 9.40 -1.05 -12.51
CA ARG A 272 8.55 -1.85 -13.39
C ARG A 272 7.34 -1.05 -13.85
N LEU A 273 6.70 -0.32 -12.93
CA LEU A 273 5.58 0.56 -13.24
C LEU A 273 5.97 1.66 -14.22
N ALA A 274 7.04 2.41 -13.93
CA ALA A 274 7.50 3.49 -14.79
C ALA A 274 7.93 2.99 -16.19
N ASN A 275 8.59 1.82 -16.27
CA ASN A 275 8.94 1.18 -17.54
C ASN A 275 7.70 0.72 -18.33
N ALA A 276 6.68 0.16 -17.66
CA ALA A 276 5.44 -0.23 -18.31
C ALA A 276 4.69 0.99 -18.86
N ASN A 277 4.61 2.08 -18.10
CA ASN A 277 4.03 3.35 -18.55
C ASN A 277 4.78 3.92 -19.77
N TRP A 278 6.12 3.90 -19.75
CA TRP A 278 6.91 4.31 -20.89
C TRP A 278 6.65 3.45 -22.15
N ARG A 279 6.55 2.12 -21.99
CA ARG A 279 6.24 1.20 -23.10
C ARG A 279 4.84 1.45 -23.66
N SER A 280 3.84 1.69 -22.80
CA SER A 280 2.48 2.04 -23.23
C SER A 280 2.49 3.35 -24.03
N ALA A 281 3.13 4.41 -23.53
CA ALA A 281 3.25 5.68 -24.23
C ALA A 281 3.97 5.55 -25.60
N ALA A 282 5.03 4.72 -25.67
CA ALA A 282 5.73 4.44 -26.92
C ALA A 282 4.85 3.71 -27.93
N ALA A 283 4.09 2.73 -27.48
CA ALA A 283 3.15 2.00 -28.33
C ALA A 283 1.98 2.91 -28.78
N ALA A 284 1.46 3.75 -27.89
CA ALA A 284 0.41 4.73 -28.20
C ALA A 284 0.88 5.77 -29.22
N TYR A 285 2.11 6.28 -29.10
CA TYR A 285 2.70 7.18 -30.10
C TYR A 285 2.78 6.50 -31.47
N GLY A 286 3.20 5.22 -31.53
CA GLY A 286 3.21 4.44 -32.78
C GLY A 286 1.81 4.27 -33.39
N LEU A 287 0.79 4.02 -32.58
CA LEU A 287 -0.61 3.92 -33.01
C LEU A 287 -1.12 5.26 -33.56
N THR A 288 -0.91 6.36 -32.82
CA THR A 288 -1.35 7.71 -33.20
C THR A 288 -0.76 8.13 -34.54
N ASN A 289 0.48 7.75 -34.87
CA ASN A 289 1.07 8.06 -36.19
C ASN A 289 0.31 7.41 -37.37
N VAL A 290 -0.39 6.31 -37.13
CA VAL A 290 -1.19 5.60 -38.13
C VAL A 290 -2.64 6.11 -38.15
N THR A 291 -3.27 6.20 -36.97
CA THR A 291 -4.71 6.51 -36.85
C THR A 291 -5.04 7.99 -36.97
N SER A 292 -4.06 8.89 -36.76
CA SER A 292 -4.29 10.34 -36.91
C SER A 292 -4.53 10.81 -38.37
N LEU A 293 -4.37 9.93 -39.34
CA LEU A 293 -4.48 10.29 -40.75
C LEU A 293 -5.82 9.89 -41.38
N THR A 294 -6.52 8.88 -40.86
CA THR A 294 -7.76 8.41 -41.49
C THR A 294 -8.55 7.50 -40.54
N GLU A 295 -9.86 7.52 -40.72
CA GLU A 295 -10.78 6.49 -40.23
C GLU A 295 -11.35 5.76 -41.42
N ALA A 296 -11.42 4.43 -41.35
CA ALA A 296 -11.99 3.60 -42.40
C ALA A 296 -12.93 2.56 -41.83
N SER A 297 -14.15 2.51 -42.36
CA SER A 297 -15.13 1.49 -42.04
C SER A 297 -15.56 0.72 -43.28
N LEU A 298 -15.95 -0.52 -43.13
CA LEU A 298 -16.53 -1.34 -44.18
C LEU A 298 -17.90 -1.83 -43.71
N SER A 299 -18.91 -1.57 -44.51
CA SER A 299 -20.27 -2.02 -44.30
C SER A 299 -20.73 -2.93 -45.42
N LEU A 300 -21.30 -4.07 -45.07
CA LEU A 300 -21.98 -4.97 -46.02
C LEU A 300 -23.48 -4.71 -45.93
N ARG A 301 -24.08 -4.33 -47.06
CA ARG A 301 -25.49 -3.97 -47.17
C ARG A 301 -26.23 -5.03 -47.98
N GLU A 302 -27.39 -5.43 -47.50
CA GLU A 302 -28.33 -6.29 -48.22
C GLU A 302 -29.73 -5.61 -48.19
N GLN A 303 -30.16 -5.18 -49.36
CA GLN A 303 -31.48 -4.64 -49.67
C GLN A 303 -32.05 -5.43 -50.86
N GLU A 304 -32.78 -4.88 -51.75
CA GLU A 304 -33.16 -5.52 -53.03
C GLU A 304 -31.88 -5.89 -53.87
N THR A 305 -30.84 -5.11 -53.72
CA THR A 305 -29.50 -5.36 -54.30
C THR A 305 -28.46 -5.58 -53.19
N ARG A 306 -27.48 -6.44 -53.48
CA ARG A 306 -26.34 -6.67 -52.57
C ARG A 306 -25.23 -5.70 -52.91
N GLY A 307 -24.67 -5.03 -51.90
CA GLY A 307 -23.57 -4.11 -52.03
C GLY A 307 -22.65 -4.10 -50.84
N PHE A 308 -21.52 -3.44 -50.99
CA PHE A 308 -20.64 -3.07 -49.88
C PHE A 308 -20.45 -1.54 -49.93
N GLU A 309 -20.31 -0.96 -48.77
CA GLU A 309 -20.01 0.45 -48.61
C GLU A 309 -18.69 0.60 -47.89
N VAL A 310 -17.82 1.43 -48.39
CA VAL A 310 -16.56 1.79 -47.75
C VAL A 310 -16.65 3.28 -47.44
N GLU A 311 -16.61 3.56 -46.12
CA GLU A 311 -16.54 4.93 -45.63
C GLU A 311 -15.08 5.23 -45.26
N LEU A 312 -14.57 6.37 -45.79
CA LEU A 312 -13.22 6.83 -45.51
C LEU A 312 -13.27 8.31 -45.17
N SER A 313 -12.83 8.62 -43.93
CA SER A 313 -12.68 10.01 -43.49
C SER A 313 -11.38 10.60 -44.09
N LEU A 314 -11.52 11.69 -44.86
CA LEU A 314 -10.38 12.38 -45.47
C LEU A 314 -9.87 13.49 -44.53
N PRO A 315 -8.60 13.51 -44.11
CA PRO A 315 -8.02 14.51 -43.21
C PRO A 315 -7.72 15.82 -43.92
N VAL A 316 -8.77 16.53 -44.38
CA VAL A 316 -8.62 17.79 -45.15
C VAL A 316 -8.32 18.98 -44.26
N PHE A 317 -8.89 19.02 -43.04
CA PHE A 317 -8.76 20.13 -42.08
C PHE A 317 -7.86 19.78 -40.89
N ASP A 318 -7.88 18.55 -40.43
CA ASP A 318 -7.03 18.04 -39.35
C ASP A 318 -6.14 16.91 -39.88
N VAL A 319 -4.89 17.24 -40.11
CA VAL A 319 -3.86 16.28 -40.56
C VAL A 319 -3.23 15.52 -39.39
N GLY A 320 -3.80 15.62 -38.18
CA GLY A 320 -3.38 14.91 -36.98
C GLY A 320 -2.03 15.36 -36.39
N ASP A 321 -1.53 16.53 -36.77
CA ASP A 321 -0.24 17.05 -36.29
C ASP A 321 -0.27 17.36 -34.80
N LEU A 322 -1.39 17.92 -34.29
CA LEU A 322 -1.58 18.19 -32.88
C LEU A 322 -1.68 16.90 -32.06
N GLN A 323 -2.38 15.88 -32.55
CA GLN A 323 -2.48 14.57 -31.89
C GLN A 323 -1.11 13.88 -31.81
N ARG A 324 -0.34 13.89 -32.94
CA ARG A 324 1.02 13.36 -32.95
C ARG A 324 1.97 14.17 -32.05
N GLY A 325 1.78 15.50 -32.01
CA GLY A 325 2.50 16.40 -31.13
C GLY A 325 2.27 16.07 -29.65
N ALA A 326 1.01 15.87 -29.26
CA ALA A 326 0.62 15.47 -27.91
C ALA A 326 1.17 14.09 -27.53
N ALA A 327 1.02 13.09 -28.41
CA ALA A 327 1.53 11.73 -28.14
C ALA A 327 3.07 11.70 -28.02
N ARG A 328 3.79 12.52 -28.82
CA ARG A 328 5.23 12.68 -28.67
C ARG A 328 5.62 13.34 -27.36
N ALA A 329 4.87 14.32 -26.90
CA ALA A 329 5.09 14.98 -25.61
C ALA A 329 4.86 14.00 -24.45
N GLN A 330 3.80 13.19 -24.50
CA GLN A 330 3.51 12.12 -23.50
C GLN A 330 4.63 11.08 -23.44
N LEU A 331 5.15 10.65 -24.60
CA LEU A 331 6.29 9.72 -24.64
C LEU A 331 7.53 10.31 -23.96
N ARG A 332 7.84 11.60 -24.20
CA ARG A 332 8.98 12.28 -23.56
C ARG A 332 8.75 12.43 -22.04
N ALA A 333 7.53 12.74 -21.63
CA ALA A 333 7.17 12.83 -20.22
C ALA A 333 7.35 11.47 -19.51
N ALA A 334 6.86 10.38 -20.11
CA ALA A 334 7.02 9.03 -19.55
C ALA A 334 8.49 8.57 -19.51
N ALA A 335 9.32 8.99 -20.48
CA ALA A 335 10.76 8.72 -20.45
C ALA A 335 11.47 9.47 -19.30
N ALA A 336 11.14 10.75 -19.10
CA ALA A 336 11.67 11.56 -18.02
C ALA A 336 11.19 11.05 -16.63
N GLU A 337 9.95 10.58 -16.53
CA GLU A 337 9.42 9.95 -15.31
C GLU A 337 10.18 8.66 -14.95
N LEU A 338 10.49 7.81 -15.95
CA LEU A 338 11.31 6.61 -15.72
C LEU A 338 12.70 6.97 -15.19
N GLU A 339 13.35 7.97 -15.78
CA GLU A 339 14.67 8.45 -15.33
C GLU A 339 14.57 9.03 -13.91
N GLN A 340 13.59 9.87 -13.63
CA GLN A 340 13.34 10.43 -12.31
C GLN A 340 13.09 9.33 -11.27
N THR A 341 12.26 8.33 -11.61
CA THR A 341 11.97 7.20 -10.72
C THR A 341 13.23 6.43 -10.37
N ALA A 342 14.14 6.22 -11.33
CA ALA A 342 15.42 5.55 -11.07
C ALA A 342 16.34 6.35 -10.13
N LEU A 343 16.38 7.68 -10.28
CA LEU A 343 17.14 8.56 -9.39
C LEU A 343 16.56 8.57 -7.97
N VAL A 344 15.24 8.75 -7.86
CA VAL A 344 14.52 8.75 -6.57
C VAL A 344 14.68 7.41 -5.87
N ALA A 345 14.49 6.30 -6.58
CA ALA A 345 14.63 4.95 -6.04
C ALA A 345 15.97 4.70 -5.37
N SER A 346 17.05 5.17 -6.00
CA SER A 346 18.41 5.05 -5.46
C SER A 346 18.64 5.92 -4.22
N SER A 347 18.07 7.12 -4.20
CA SER A 347 18.14 8.04 -3.07
C SER A 347 17.33 7.52 -1.89
N ASP A 348 16.11 7.12 -2.10
CA ASP A 348 15.20 6.62 -1.05
C ASP A 348 15.74 5.37 -0.37
N LEU A 349 16.37 4.47 -1.14
CA LEU A 349 17.00 3.28 -0.55
C LEU A 349 18.17 3.67 0.37
N ARG A 350 19.03 4.63 -0.03
CA ARG A 350 20.11 5.10 0.83
C ARG A 350 19.60 5.79 2.08
N VAL A 351 18.59 6.67 1.95
CA VAL A 351 17.99 7.38 3.09
C VAL A 351 17.27 6.40 4.02
N GLY A 352 16.48 5.47 3.47
CA GLY A 352 15.77 4.46 4.25
C GLY A 352 16.73 3.54 5.01
N TYR A 353 17.83 3.11 4.38
CA TYR A 353 18.84 2.30 5.05
C TYR A 353 19.59 3.10 6.13
N ALA A 354 19.92 4.36 5.87
CA ALA A 354 20.57 5.22 6.87
C ALA A 354 19.65 5.44 8.09
N ALA A 355 18.36 5.68 7.87
CA ALA A 355 17.37 5.81 8.94
C ALA A 355 17.24 4.51 9.76
N TYR A 356 17.15 3.35 9.10
CA TYR A 356 17.14 2.05 9.76
C TYR A 356 18.39 1.84 10.63
N ARG A 357 19.58 2.13 10.08
CA ARG A 357 20.86 1.98 10.81
C ARG A 357 20.93 2.91 12.01
N SER A 358 20.59 4.18 11.84
CA SER A 358 20.62 5.16 12.93
C SER A 358 19.64 4.79 14.05
N THR A 359 18.40 4.37 13.71
CA THR A 359 17.42 3.95 14.72
C THR A 359 17.80 2.63 15.40
N TYR A 360 18.47 1.71 14.69
CA TYR A 360 19.02 0.49 15.29
C TYR A 360 20.13 0.84 16.33
N GLU A 361 21.08 1.67 15.94
CA GLU A 361 22.18 2.09 16.81
C GLU A 361 21.66 2.83 18.05
N ASP A 362 20.67 3.71 17.89
CA ASP A 362 20.00 4.40 19.00
C ASP A 362 19.31 3.41 19.94
N ALA A 363 18.51 2.46 19.40
CA ALA A 363 17.81 1.49 20.20
C ALA A 363 18.75 0.52 20.95
N VAL A 364 19.83 0.09 20.32
CA VAL A 364 20.89 -0.71 20.94
C VAL A 364 21.60 0.09 22.05
N HIS A 365 21.91 1.36 21.82
CA HIS A 365 22.51 2.23 22.81
C HIS A 365 21.61 2.40 24.05
N HIS A 366 20.33 2.62 23.84
CA HIS A 366 19.36 2.66 24.96
C HIS A 366 19.31 1.35 25.73
N ARG A 367 19.23 0.20 25.04
CA ARG A 367 19.12 -1.13 25.66
C ARG A 367 20.38 -1.54 26.43
N ASP A 368 21.56 -1.32 25.81
CA ASP A 368 22.81 -1.92 26.30
C ASP A 368 23.64 -0.94 27.15
N VAL A 369 23.39 0.36 27.05
CA VAL A 369 24.18 1.37 27.75
C VAL A 369 23.31 2.21 28.70
N LEU A 370 22.32 2.95 28.18
CA LEU A 370 21.61 3.97 28.97
C LEU A 370 20.73 3.34 30.05
N VAL A 371 19.94 2.32 29.73
CA VAL A 371 19.05 1.66 30.70
C VAL A 371 19.82 0.93 31.79
N PRO A 372 20.88 0.11 31.48
CA PRO A 372 21.71 -0.51 32.52
C PRO A 372 22.45 0.50 33.38
N LEU A 373 23.01 1.56 32.79
CA LEU A 373 23.71 2.60 33.52
C LEU A 373 22.77 3.32 34.51
N ARG A 374 21.56 3.72 34.05
CA ARG A 374 20.55 4.34 34.90
C ARG A 374 20.08 3.42 36.03
N LYS A 375 19.93 2.12 35.74
CA LYS A 375 19.62 1.12 36.78
C LYS A 375 20.70 1.07 37.82
N ALA A 376 21.97 1.00 37.42
CA ALA A 376 23.10 0.98 38.37
C ALA A 376 23.17 2.26 39.22
N MET A 377 22.95 3.42 38.60
CA MET A 377 22.88 4.72 39.30
C MET A 377 21.75 4.70 40.34
N SER A 378 20.57 4.26 39.96
CA SER A 378 19.41 4.21 40.88
C SER A 378 19.61 3.25 42.04
N GLU A 379 20.25 2.11 41.80
CA GLU A 379 20.65 1.16 42.86
C GLU A 379 21.64 1.80 43.85
N GLU A 380 22.67 2.49 43.35
CA GLU A 380 23.67 3.19 44.19
C GLU A 380 23.03 4.37 44.93
N THR A 381 22.15 5.17 44.30
CA THR A 381 21.41 6.27 44.92
C THR A 381 20.56 5.75 46.08
N LEU A 382 19.90 4.61 45.88
CA LEU A 382 19.12 3.98 46.96
C LEU A 382 20.00 3.52 48.13
N LEU A 383 21.18 2.93 47.88
CA LEU A 383 22.14 2.55 48.92
C LEU A 383 22.64 3.76 49.70
N ARG A 384 22.96 4.88 49.04
CA ARG A 384 23.39 6.14 49.68
C ARG A 384 22.28 6.75 50.52
N TYR A 385 21.04 6.71 50.03
CA TYR A 385 19.89 7.15 50.82
C TYR A 385 19.72 6.31 52.10
N ASN A 386 19.79 4.99 51.99
CA ASN A 386 19.73 4.07 53.13
C ASN A 386 20.87 4.29 54.11
N GLY A 387 22.05 4.68 53.64
CA GLY A 387 23.22 5.09 54.40
C GLY A 387 23.13 6.51 54.97
N MET A 388 22.01 7.23 54.80
CA MET A 388 21.82 8.64 55.19
C MET A 388 22.85 9.61 54.60
N LEU A 389 23.47 9.23 53.44
CA LEU A 389 24.49 10.06 52.75
C LEU A 389 23.88 11.09 51.81
N ILE A 390 22.65 10.87 51.40
CA ILE A 390 21.89 11.78 50.51
C ILE A 390 20.49 11.98 51.03
N GLY A 391 19.86 13.08 50.64
CA GLY A 391 18.49 13.40 50.97
C GLY A 391 17.47 12.67 50.08
N VAL A 392 16.24 12.59 50.54
CA VAL A 392 15.12 11.99 49.81
C VAL A 392 14.89 12.67 48.45
N PHE A 393 15.23 13.95 48.30
CA PHE A 393 15.08 14.69 47.03
C PHE A 393 15.96 14.18 45.93
N GLU A 394 17.20 13.85 46.26
CA GLU A 394 18.16 13.28 45.30
C GLU A 394 17.68 11.91 44.84
N LEU A 395 17.21 11.07 45.78
CA LEU A 395 16.59 9.78 45.44
C LEU A 395 15.37 9.93 44.52
N LEU A 396 14.45 10.86 44.82
CA LEU A 396 13.26 11.07 44.02
C LEU A 396 13.56 11.70 42.65
N SER A 397 14.62 12.54 42.56
CA SER A 397 15.07 13.11 41.29
C SER A 397 15.65 12.02 40.42
N ASP A 398 16.49 11.14 40.94
CA ASP A 398 17.07 10.01 40.22
C ASP A 398 15.98 9.05 39.70
N ALA A 399 14.97 8.74 40.53
CA ALA A 399 13.84 7.93 40.13
C ALA A 399 13.07 8.53 38.91
N ARG A 400 12.92 9.85 38.85
CA ARG A 400 12.28 10.53 37.70
C ARG A 400 13.13 10.38 36.43
N GLU A 401 14.44 10.61 36.54
CA GLU A 401 15.36 10.45 35.40
C GLU A 401 15.41 9.01 34.89
N GLN A 402 15.29 8.00 35.79
CA GLN A 402 15.14 6.61 35.40
C GLN A 402 13.86 6.37 34.59
N VAL A 403 12.74 6.97 35.04
CA VAL A 403 11.45 6.92 34.33
C VAL A 403 11.59 7.45 32.90
N ASP A 404 12.19 8.63 32.74
CA ASP A 404 12.34 9.27 31.43
C ASP A 404 13.26 8.42 30.52
N THR A 405 14.32 7.82 31.08
CA THR A 405 15.21 6.91 30.31
C THR A 405 14.49 5.66 29.81
N VAL A 406 13.61 5.05 30.61
CA VAL A 406 12.84 3.87 30.17
C VAL A 406 11.82 4.25 29.10
N ILE A 407 11.15 5.39 29.23
CA ILE A 407 10.24 5.89 28.18
C ILE A 407 11.00 6.10 26.87
N ALA A 408 12.15 6.77 26.92
CA ALA A 408 13.00 6.99 25.75
C ALA A 408 13.48 5.66 25.10
N ALA A 409 13.75 4.62 25.92
CA ALA A 409 14.10 3.29 25.41
C ALA A 409 12.91 2.61 24.67
N ILE A 410 11.69 2.73 25.17
CA ILE A 410 10.49 2.22 24.49
C ILE A 410 10.30 2.97 23.16
N GLU A 411 10.46 4.29 23.16
CA GLU A 411 10.32 5.11 21.95
C GLU A 411 11.42 4.85 20.93
N SER A 412 12.66 4.61 21.35
CA SER A 412 13.74 4.25 20.42
C SER A 412 13.50 2.89 19.78
N SER A 413 13.01 1.91 20.54
CA SER A 413 12.60 0.60 20.00
C SER A 413 11.44 0.72 19.01
N GLU A 414 10.43 1.53 19.30
CA GLU A 414 9.32 1.81 18.39
C GLU A 414 9.82 2.43 17.07
N ARG A 415 10.66 3.47 17.15
CA ARG A 415 11.26 4.11 15.96
C ARG A 415 12.04 3.11 15.10
N PHE A 416 12.78 2.21 15.73
CA PHE A 416 13.50 1.16 15.01
C PHE A 416 12.56 0.23 14.23
N TRP A 417 11.50 -0.29 14.86
CA TRP A 417 10.57 -1.21 14.20
C TRP A 417 9.75 -0.53 13.12
N LEU A 418 9.46 0.77 13.25
CA LEU A 418 8.85 1.57 12.18
C LEU A 418 9.80 1.76 11.00
N ALA A 419 11.07 2.10 11.27
CA ALA A 419 12.10 2.27 10.23
C ALA A 419 12.41 0.94 9.51
N GLU A 420 12.35 -0.19 10.22
CA GLU A 420 12.48 -1.53 9.64
C GLU A 420 11.34 -1.83 8.65
N ALA A 421 10.10 -1.53 9.02
CA ALA A 421 8.95 -1.71 8.16
C ALA A 421 9.02 -0.83 6.89
N ASP A 422 9.49 0.41 7.04
CA ASP A 422 9.67 1.33 5.91
C ASP A 422 10.85 0.91 5.00
N LEU A 423 11.95 0.39 5.55
CA LEU A 423 13.06 -0.15 4.76
C LEU A 423 12.61 -1.36 3.94
N GLN A 424 11.87 -2.29 4.53
CA GLN A 424 11.33 -3.45 3.81
C GLN A 424 10.45 -3.03 2.62
N ALA A 425 9.60 -2.01 2.80
CA ALA A 425 8.79 -1.46 1.73
C ALA A 425 9.65 -0.80 0.64
N SER A 426 10.70 -0.04 1.01
CA SER A 426 11.57 0.64 0.06
C SER A 426 12.44 -0.32 -0.74
N LEU A 427 12.83 -1.47 -0.18
CA LEU A 427 13.53 -2.54 -0.89
C LEU A 427 12.68 -3.16 -2.01
N LEU A 428 11.37 -3.28 -1.82
CA LEU A 428 10.43 -3.77 -2.82
C LEU A 428 10.08 -2.71 -3.88
N GLY A 429 10.47 -1.44 -3.68
CA GLY A 429 10.15 -0.36 -4.59
C GLY A 429 8.75 0.21 -4.36
N ARG A 430 8.46 0.60 -3.12
CA ARG A 430 7.27 1.38 -2.81
C ARG A 430 7.31 2.69 -3.59
N PRO A 431 6.30 3.02 -4.45
CA PRO A 431 6.18 4.38 -4.98
C PRO A 431 6.09 5.35 -3.80
N GLY A 432 6.90 6.39 -3.79
CA GLY A 432 6.94 7.36 -2.70
C GLY A 432 5.53 7.91 -2.46
N VAL A 433 5.10 7.92 -1.22
CA VAL A 433 3.98 8.76 -0.81
C VAL A 433 4.49 10.18 -1.00
N GLU A 434 3.87 10.96 -1.90
CA GLU A 434 4.11 12.38 -2.00
C GLU A 434 4.02 12.98 -0.58
N ARG A 435 5.13 13.54 -0.11
CA ARG A 435 5.23 14.19 1.19
C ARG A 435 4.68 15.60 1.12
#